data_ef670369bc6a297f4069769e302301e1
#
_entry.id   ef670369bc6a297f4069769e302301e1
#
_cell.length_a   1.000
_cell.length_b   1.000
_cell.length_c   1.000
_cell.angle_alpha   90.00
_cell.angle_beta   90.00
_cell.angle_gamma   90.00
#
_symmetry.space_group_name_H-M   'P 1'
#
loop_
_entity.id
_entity.type
_entity.pdbx_description
1 polymer ?
#
loop_
_entity_poly.entity_id
_entity_poly.type
_entity_poly.pdbx_seq_one_letter_code
_entity_poly.pdbx_strand_id
1 'polypeptide(L)'
;MKKSSAKKYVYLFGKGMSDGDASMNELLGGKGANLAEMAKLGLPVPAGFTITTECCVDYFANGQKNPAGLDAQIKTALAKVEKVMKMTYGDKDNPLLVSCRSGARKSMPGMMETVLNVGLATSTIPGLVKRTGGNERFVYDAYRRLIMMYSDVVMEKAEGIEPAEGCAIQIGRAHV
;
A
#
# COMPACT_ATOMS: atom_id res chain seq x y z
N MET A 1 16.94 -6.05 -33.64
CA MET A 1 16.15 -6.57 -32.52
C MET A 1 15.59 -5.37 -31.75
N LYS A 2 14.27 -5.11 -31.83
CA LYS A 2 13.62 -4.06 -31.01
C LYS A 2 13.67 -4.53 -29.56
N LYS A 3 14.36 -3.79 -28.67
CA LYS A 3 14.23 -3.97 -27.22
C LYS A 3 12.73 -3.80 -26.90
N SER A 4 12.06 -4.89 -26.53
CA SER A 4 10.73 -4.80 -25.91
C SER A 4 10.90 -3.92 -24.68
N SER A 5 10.35 -2.71 -24.71
CA SER A 5 10.32 -1.87 -23.51
C SER A 5 9.45 -2.60 -22.48
N ALA A 6 10.03 -2.92 -21.33
CA ALA A 6 9.29 -3.57 -20.27
C ALA A 6 8.05 -2.73 -19.94
N LYS A 7 6.89 -3.39 -19.86
CA LYS A 7 5.60 -2.74 -19.53
C LYS A 7 5.71 -2.00 -18.20
N LYS A 8 5.23 -0.76 -18.13
CA LYS A 8 5.25 0.04 -16.91
C LYS A 8 4.03 -0.28 -16.07
N TYR A 9 4.24 -0.87 -14.91
CA TYR A 9 3.19 -1.23 -13.95
C TYR A 9 3.11 -0.29 -12.73
N VAL A 10 4.17 0.49 -12.45
CA VAL A 10 4.27 1.29 -11.25
C VAL A 10 4.38 2.77 -11.60
N TYR A 11 3.48 3.58 -11.05
CA TYR A 11 3.35 5.01 -11.27
C TYR A 11 3.50 5.78 -9.96
N LEU A 12 4.47 6.66 -9.88
CA LEU A 12 4.79 7.46 -8.69
C LEU A 12 3.87 8.68 -8.59
N PHE A 13 3.62 9.08 -7.36
CA PHE A 13 2.96 10.34 -7.02
C PHE A 13 3.51 10.92 -5.70
N GLY A 14 3.31 12.21 -5.47
CA GLY A 14 3.71 12.91 -4.26
C GLY A 14 4.63 14.07 -4.52
N LYS A 15 5.21 14.64 -3.49
CA LYS A 15 6.01 15.87 -3.56
C LYS A 15 7.05 15.84 -4.69
N GLY A 16 6.81 16.64 -5.73
CA GLY A 16 7.72 16.77 -6.87
C GLY A 16 7.74 15.57 -7.83
N MET A 17 6.83 14.62 -7.67
CA MET A 17 6.71 13.43 -8.52
C MET A 17 5.25 13.22 -8.91
N SER A 18 4.97 13.10 -10.22
CA SER A 18 3.70 12.59 -10.73
C SER A 18 3.92 11.94 -12.08
N ASP A 19 3.72 10.64 -12.14
CA ASP A 19 3.82 9.85 -13.37
C ASP A 19 2.47 9.75 -14.11
N GLY A 20 1.40 10.29 -13.53
CA GLY A 20 0.05 10.21 -14.06
C GLY A 20 -0.76 11.48 -13.82
N ASP A 21 -2.04 11.42 -14.19
CA ASP A 21 -3.01 12.49 -13.98
C ASP A 21 -4.45 11.93 -13.92
N ALA A 22 -5.44 12.82 -13.76
CA ALA A 22 -6.85 12.46 -13.64
C ALA A 22 -7.42 11.71 -14.86
N SER A 23 -6.86 11.88 -16.06
CA SER A 23 -7.31 11.20 -17.28
C SER A 23 -7.00 9.70 -17.26
N MET A 24 -6.04 9.27 -16.43
CA MET A 24 -5.56 7.88 -16.36
C MET A 24 -6.37 7.00 -15.42
N ASN A 25 -7.66 7.30 -15.23
CA ASN A 25 -8.52 6.60 -14.28
C ASN A 25 -8.66 5.09 -14.56
N GLU A 26 -8.73 4.71 -15.83
CA GLU A 26 -8.79 3.30 -16.24
C GLU A 26 -7.53 2.51 -15.85
N LEU A 27 -6.36 3.16 -15.93
CA LEU A 27 -5.07 2.55 -15.66
C LEU A 27 -4.69 2.57 -14.18
N LEU A 28 -4.92 3.72 -13.51
CA LEU A 28 -4.49 3.95 -12.12
C LEU A 28 -5.61 3.71 -11.10
N GLY A 29 -6.83 3.49 -11.57
CA GLY A 29 -8.02 3.51 -10.72
C GLY A 29 -8.33 4.92 -10.19
N GLY A 30 -9.55 5.14 -9.69
CA GLY A 30 -9.98 6.47 -9.25
C GLY A 30 -9.09 7.10 -8.17
N LYS A 31 -8.67 6.31 -7.19
CA LYS A 31 -7.79 6.82 -6.11
C LYS A 31 -6.40 7.16 -6.63
N GLY A 32 -5.81 6.32 -7.47
CA GLY A 32 -4.46 6.53 -8.03
C GLY A 32 -4.40 7.73 -8.95
N ALA A 33 -5.36 7.88 -9.88
CA ALA A 33 -5.45 9.00 -10.80
C ALA A 33 -5.64 10.33 -10.05
N ASN A 34 -6.52 10.37 -9.04
CA ASN A 34 -6.74 11.57 -8.25
C ASN A 34 -5.52 11.97 -7.41
N LEU A 35 -4.81 10.99 -6.80
CA LEU A 35 -3.58 11.27 -6.06
C LEU A 35 -2.47 11.81 -6.98
N ALA A 36 -2.35 11.26 -8.18
CA ALA A 36 -1.40 11.75 -9.19
C ALA A 36 -1.73 13.18 -9.63
N GLU A 37 -3.02 13.48 -9.87
CA GLU A 37 -3.47 14.84 -10.23
C GLU A 37 -3.22 15.84 -9.09
N MET A 38 -3.59 15.49 -7.86
CA MET A 38 -3.33 16.34 -6.69
C MET A 38 -1.83 16.64 -6.53
N ALA A 39 -0.98 15.63 -6.73
CA ALA A 39 0.47 15.82 -6.68
C ALA A 39 0.98 16.74 -7.81
N LYS A 40 0.42 16.61 -9.02
CA LYS A 40 0.72 17.46 -10.18
C LYS A 40 0.31 18.92 -9.97
N LEU A 41 -0.81 19.13 -9.30
CA LEU A 41 -1.29 20.46 -8.89
C LEU A 41 -0.50 21.06 -7.71
N GLY A 42 0.49 20.36 -7.18
CA GLY A 42 1.33 20.85 -6.08
C GLY A 42 0.69 20.74 -4.69
N LEU A 43 -0.41 20.01 -4.57
CA LEU A 43 -1.03 19.77 -3.26
C LEU A 43 -0.13 18.88 -2.39
N PRO A 44 -0.18 19.01 -1.05
CA PRO A 44 0.68 18.27 -0.13
C PRO A 44 0.25 16.80 0.02
N VAL A 45 0.45 16.02 -1.05
CA VAL A 45 0.19 14.57 -1.06
C VAL A 45 1.44 13.85 -0.58
N PRO A 46 1.34 12.94 0.39
CA PRO A 46 2.44 12.06 0.76
C PRO A 46 2.96 11.27 -0.44
N ALA A 47 4.28 11.03 -0.50
CA ALA A 47 4.87 10.27 -1.57
C ALA A 47 4.38 8.80 -1.55
N GLY A 48 4.12 8.26 -2.72
CA GLY A 48 3.66 6.90 -2.90
C GLY A 48 3.71 6.47 -4.36
N PHE A 49 3.15 5.29 -4.63
CA PHE A 49 3.02 4.79 -5.99
C PHE A 49 1.74 3.97 -6.16
N THR A 50 1.27 3.90 -7.38
CA THR A 50 0.12 3.10 -7.80
C THR A 50 0.60 1.95 -8.67
N ILE A 51 0.15 0.73 -8.36
CA ILE A 51 0.26 -0.43 -9.25
C ILE A 51 -0.95 -0.42 -10.17
N THR A 52 -0.75 -0.53 -11.48
CA THR A 52 -1.79 -0.37 -12.48
C THR A 52 -2.84 -1.48 -12.45
N THR A 53 -4.05 -1.16 -12.93
CA THR A 53 -5.12 -2.16 -13.12
C THR A 53 -4.72 -3.23 -14.13
N GLU A 54 -3.91 -2.88 -15.13
CA GLU A 54 -3.34 -3.83 -16.09
C GLU A 54 -2.43 -4.87 -15.42
N CYS A 55 -1.69 -4.46 -14.38
CA CYS A 55 -0.89 -5.40 -13.59
C CYS A 55 -1.77 -6.47 -12.94
N CYS A 56 -2.93 -6.08 -12.44
CA CYS A 56 -3.90 -7.02 -11.88
C CYS A 56 -4.42 -8.01 -12.94
N VAL A 57 -4.76 -7.53 -14.13
CA VAL A 57 -5.18 -8.39 -15.25
C VAL A 57 -4.08 -9.37 -15.63
N ASP A 58 -2.85 -8.89 -15.79
CA ASP A 58 -1.70 -9.72 -16.14
C ASP A 58 -1.37 -10.75 -15.04
N TYR A 59 -1.55 -10.39 -13.77
CA TYR A 59 -1.38 -11.29 -12.62
C TYR A 59 -2.33 -12.50 -12.70
N PHE A 60 -3.63 -12.26 -12.93
CA PHE A 60 -4.60 -13.33 -13.07
C PHE A 60 -4.37 -14.15 -14.36
N ALA A 61 -4.04 -13.49 -15.48
CA ALA A 61 -3.72 -14.19 -16.73
C ALA A 61 -2.48 -15.09 -16.61
N ASN A 62 -1.53 -14.75 -15.73
CA ASN A 62 -0.33 -15.52 -15.46
C ASN A 62 -0.50 -16.57 -14.34
N GLY A 63 -1.72 -16.97 -13.99
CA GLY A 63 -1.99 -17.94 -12.94
C GLY A 63 -1.58 -17.46 -11.56
N GLN A 64 -1.95 -16.21 -11.24
CA GLN A 64 -1.68 -15.55 -9.95
C GLN A 64 -0.18 -15.39 -9.63
N LYS A 65 0.63 -15.17 -10.66
CA LYS A 65 2.05 -14.87 -10.52
C LYS A 65 2.35 -13.43 -10.95
N ASN A 66 3.25 -12.80 -10.22
CA ASN A 66 3.66 -11.43 -10.53
C ASN A 66 4.18 -11.33 -11.98
N PRO A 67 3.73 -10.34 -12.77
CA PRO A 67 4.28 -10.07 -14.09
C PRO A 67 5.78 -9.79 -14.03
N ALA A 68 6.50 -10.20 -15.07
CA ALA A 68 7.94 -9.99 -15.15
C ALA A 68 8.29 -8.49 -15.03
N GLY A 69 9.25 -8.19 -14.18
CA GLY A 69 9.74 -6.84 -13.93
C GLY A 69 8.93 -6.02 -12.91
N LEU A 70 7.80 -6.51 -12.42
CA LEU A 70 7.01 -5.80 -11.39
C LEU A 70 7.82 -5.57 -10.11
N ASP A 71 8.48 -6.59 -9.59
CA ASP A 71 9.24 -6.50 -8.34
C ASP A 71 10.39 -5.49 -8.41
N ALA A 72 11.06 -5.41 -9.57
CA ALA A 72 12.11 -4.41 -9.80
C ALA A 72 11.54 -2.99 -9.84
N GLN A 73 10.35 -2.80 -10.44
CA GLN A 73 9.67 -1.51 -10.46
C GLN A 73 9.21 -1.09 -9.07
N ILE A 74 8.66 -2.01 -8.27
CA ILE A 74 8.25 -1.75 -6.88
C ILE A 74 9.46 -1.35 -6.04
N LYS A 75 10.56 -2.09 -6.10
CA LYS A 75 11.80 -1.76 -5.37
C LYS A 75 12.31 -0.37 -5.74
N THR A 76 12.31 -0.04 -7.02
CA THR A 76 12.74 1.27 -7.52
C THR A 76 11.82 2.39 -7.03
N ALA A 77 10.50 2.16 -7.05
CA ALA A 77 9.52 3.12 -6.58
C ALA A 77 9.61 3.34 -5.07
N LEU A 78 9.74 2.26 -4.30
CA LEU A 78 9.90 2.31 -2.84
C LEU A 78 11.14 3.12 -2.45
N ALA A 79 12.29 2.88 -3.07
CA ALA A 79 13.52 3.64 -2.82
C ALA A 79 13.34 5.14 -3.09
N LYS A 80 12.55 5.52 -4.10
CA LYS A 80 12.24 6.94 -4.35
C LYS A 80 11.33 7.52 -3.26
N VAL A 81 10.32 6.77 -2.83
CA VAL A 81 9.43 7.18 -1.73
C VAL A 81 10.23 7.36 -0.44
N GLU A 82 11.08 6.41 -0.08
CA GLU A 82 11.97 6.48 1.08
C GLU A 82 12.84 7.76 1.07
N LYS A 83 13.43 8.06 -0.08
CA LYS A 83 14.25 9.25 -0.25
C LYS A 83 13.46 10.55 -0.02
N VAL A 84 12.23 10.64 -0.55
CA VAL A 84 11.36 11.82 -0.40
C VAL A 84 10.84 11.95 1.02
N MET A 85 10.45 10.83 1.63
CA MET A 85 9.92 10.78 2.99
C MET A 85 11.01 10.87 4.06
N LYS A 86 12.29 10.65 3.68
CA LYS A 86 13.45 10.58 4.60
C LYS A 86 13.26 9.51 5.69
N MET A 87 12.66 8.40 5.31
CA MET A 87 12.37 7.24 6.15
C MET A 87 12.64 5.98 5.34
N THR A 88 12.98 4.87 6.00
CA THR A 88 13.29 3.60 5.31
C THR A 88 12.30 2.51 5.73
N TYR A 89 11.79 1.78 4.75
CA TYR A 89 10.87 0.68 5.00
C TYR A 89 11.59 -0.45 5.76
N GLY A 90 11.02 -0.83 6.91
CA GLY A 90 11.60 -1.85 7.78
C GLY A 90 12.79 -1.41 8.64
N ASP A 91 13.16 -0.12 8.61
CA ASP A 91 14.19 0.43 9.49
C ASP A 91 13.74 0.40 10.95
N LYS A 92 14.69 0.09 11.87
CA LYS A 92 14.40 -0.07 13.29
C LYS A 92 14.21 1.27 14.01
N ASP A 93 14.90 2.31 13.55
CA ASP A 93 14.95 3.61 14.21
C ASP A 93 14.03 4.63 13.58
N ASN A 94 13.92 4.62 12.24
CA ASN A 94 13.11 5.56 11.48
C ASN A 94 12.25 4.85 10.41
N PRO A 95 11.31 4.00 10.83
CA PRO A 95 10.53 3.18 9.91
C PRO A 95 9.59 4.01 9.04
N LEU A 96 9.61 3.73 7.73
CA LEU A 96 8.57 4.17 6.81
C LEU A 96 7.34 3.27 6.96
N LEU A 97 6.20 3.85 7.31
CA LEU A 97 4.92 3.17 7.31
C LEU A 97 4.09 3.63 6.13
N VAL A 98 3.47 2.70 5.43
CA VAL A 98 2.63 2.98 4.27
C VAL A 98 1.21 2.44 4.45
N SER A 99 0.25 3.04 3.75
CA SER A 99 -1.11 2.52 3.65
C SER A 99 -1.28 1.84 2.30
N CYS A 100 -1.70 0.58 2.30
CA CYS A 100 -2.07 -0.14 1.09
C CYS A 100 -3.56 0.04 0.82
N ARG A 101 -3.90 0.57 -0.34
CA ARG A 101 -5.27 0.86 -0.76
C ARG A 101 -5.57 0.18 -2.09
N SER A 102 -6.79 -0.29 -2.24
CA SER A 102 -7.25 -0.81 -3.52
C SER A 102 -7.41 0.29 -4.56
N GLY A 103 -7.02 -0.02 -5.80
CA GLY A 103 -7.08 0.86 -6.96
C GLY A 103 -8.20 0.54 -7.95
N ALA A 104 -9.39 0.14 -7.48
CA ALA A 104 -10.48 -0.21 -8.37
C ALA A 104 -10.91 0.94 -9.30
N ARG A 105 -11.31 0.60 -10.52
CA ARG A 105 -11.85 1.55 -11.51
C ARG A 105 -13.15 2.20 -11.03
N LYS A 106 -14.01 1.41 -10.38
CA LYS A 106 -15.24 1.88 -9.74
C LYS A 106 -15.11 1.69 -8.24
N SER A 107 -15.20 2.78 -7.51
CA SER A 107 -15.19 2.75 -6.04
C SER A 107 -16.62 2.59 -5.55
N MET A 108 -16.88 1.54 -4.78
CA MET A 108 -18.13 1.39 -4.05
C MET A 108 -17.84 1.47 -2.55
N PRO A 109 -18.64 2.20 -1.76
CA PRO A 109 -18.48 2.24 -0.31
C PRO A 109 -18.53 0.82 0.29
N GLY A 110 -17.58 0.49 1.15
CA GLY A 110 -17.53 -0.81 1.84
C GLY A 110 -16.94 -1.99 1.05
N MET A 111 -16.66 -1.85 -0.26
CA MET A 111 -16.15 -2.98 -1.05
C MET A 111 -14.65 -3.21 -0.93
N MET A 112 -13.89 -2.23 -0.50
CA MET A 112 -12.43 -2.32 -0.59
C MET A 112 -11.78 -1.60 0.58
N GLU A 113 -11.17 -2.38 1.42
CA GLU A 113 -10.56 -1.94 2.66
C GLU A 113 -9.15 -1.41 2.46
N THR A 114 -8.71 -0.63 3.42
CA THR A 114 -7.35 -0.09 3.47
C THR A 114 -6.59 -0.82 4.56
N VAL A 115 -5.41 -1.34 4.26
CA VAL A 115 -4.48 -1.84 5.27
C VAL A 115 -3.55 -0.70 5.66
N LEU A 116 -3.65 -0.25 6.90
CA LEU A 116 -2.85 0.85 7.46
C LEU A 116 -1.57 0.33 8.11
N ASN A 117 -0.57 1.21 8.20
CA ASN A 117 0.68 0.97 8.93
C ASN A 117 1.50 -0.24 8.44
N VAL A 118 1.39 -0.59 7.17
CA VAL A 118 2.24 -1.61 6.55
C VAL A 118 3.71 -1.20 6.66
N GLY A 119 4.54 -2.08 7.20
CA GLY A 119 5.92 -1.79 7.61
C GLY A 119 6.10 -1.72 9.12
N LEU A 120 5.02 -1.69 9.90
CA LEU A 120 5.07 -1.84 11.34
C LEU A 120 5.22 -3.33 11.68
N ALA A 121 6.27 -3.66 12.41
CA ALA A 121 6.62 -5.00 12.83
C ALA A 121 7.27 -4.93 14.22
N THR A 122 7.40 -6.06 14.89
CA THR A 122 8.02 -6.12 16.22
C THR A 122 9.39 -5.42 16.25
N SER A 123 10.16 -5.55 15.17
CA SER A 123 11.49 -4.93 15.03
C SER A 123 11.46 -3.41 14.86
N THR A 124 10.36 -2.83 14.37
CA THR A 124 10.22 -1.38 14.10
C THR A 124 9.48 -0.63 15.22
N ILE A 125 8.84 -1.36 16.15
CA ILE A 125 8.12 -0.78 17.29
C ILE A 125 8.99 0.19 18.11
N PRO A 126 10.24 -0.17 18.52
CA PRO A 126 11.06 0.73 19.33
C PRO A 126 11.33 2.08 18.68
N GLY A 127 11.63 2.11 17.39
CA GLY A 127 11.83 3.35 16.64
C GLY A 127 10.56 4.20 16.57
N LEU A 128 9.41 3.58 16.39
CA LEU A 128 8.15 4.32 16.35
C LEU A 128 7.76 4.86 17.74
N VAL A 129 8.00 4.10 18.81
CA VAL A 129 7.81 4.57 20.20
C VAL A 129 8.68 5.81 20.45
N LYS A 130 9.95 5.78 20.07
CA LYS A 130 10.85 6.93 20.19
C LYS A 130 10.32 8.15 19.41
N ARG A 131 9.84 7.96 18.18
CA ARG A 131 9.27 9.04 17.35
C ARG A 131 7.98 9.64 17.89
N THR A 132 7.20 8.87 18.61
CA THR A 132 5.93 9.32 19.23
C THR A 132 6.11 9.86 20.65
N GLY A 133 7.35 10.16 21.04
CA GLY A 133 7.65 10.70 22.37
C GLY A 133 7.45 9.71 23.51
N GLY A 134 7.65 8.42 23.27
CA GLY A 134 7.49 7.36 24.26
C GLY A 134 6.06 6.82 24.40
N ASN A 135 5.16 7.14 23.46
CA ASN A 135 3.77 6.70 23.53
C ASN A 135 3.60 5.24 23.07
N GLU A 136 3.96 4.31 23.93
CA GLU A 136 3.85 2.87 23.65
C GLU A 136 2.41 2.43 23.37
N ARG A 137 1.43 2.94 24.14
CA ARG A 137 0.01 2.60 23.95
C ARG A 137 -0.46 2.90 22.51
N PHE A 138 -0.11 4.05 21.97
CA PHE A 138 -0.43 4.43 20.61
C PHE A 138 0.20 3.47 19.59
N VAL A 139 1.47 3.10 19.79
CA VAL A 139 2.21 2.25 18.86
C VAL A 139 1.68 0.82 18.89
N TYR A 140 1.42 0.27 20.07
CA TYR A 140 0.86 -1.08 20.17
C TYR A 140 -0.59 -1.15 19.69
N ASP A 141 -1.42 -0.11 19.88
CA ASP A 141 -2.76 -0.07 19.28
C ASP A 141 -2.69 -0.01 17.76
N ALA A 142 -1.76 0.78 17.18
CA ALA A 142 -1.53 0.82 15.74
C ALA A 142 -1.08 -0.54 15.20
N TYR A 143 -0.23 -1.26 15.93
CA TYR A 143 0.21 -2.61 15.56
C TYR A 143 -0.93 -3.63 15.63
N ARG A 144 -1.72 -3.60 16.70
CA ARG A 144 -2.92 -4.44 16.84
C ARG A 144 -3.88 -4.23 15.67
N ARG A 145 -4.14 -2.97 15.29
CA ARG A 145 -5.02 -2.63 14.16
C ARG A 145 -4.45 -3.14 12.82
N LEU A 146 -3.14 -3.05 12.61
CA LEU A 146 -2.51 -3.62 11.42
C LEU A 146 -2.75 -5.12 11.35
N ILE A 147 -2.51 -5.84 12.44
CA ILE A 147 -2.71 -7.30 12.48
C ILE A 147 -4.17 -7.66 12.15
N MET A 148 -5.13 -6.97 12.77
CA MET A 148 -6.56 -7.19 12.49
C MET A 148 -6.90 -6.93 11.02
N MET A 149 -6.54 -5.75 10.49
CA MET A 149 -6.82 -5.40 9.09
C MET A 149 -6.12 -6.34 8.10
N TYR A 150 -4.91 -6.79 8.42
CA TYR A 150 -4.18 -7.73 7.56
C TYR A 150 -4.84 -9.12 7.57
N SER A 151 -5.30 -9.57 8.72
CA SER A 151 -6.06 -10.82 8.85
C SER A 151 -7.34 -10.76 8.03
N ASP A 152 -8.17 -9.74 8.25
CA ASP A 152 -9.49 -9.64 7.62
C ASP A 152 -9.41 -9.39 6.09
N VAL A 153 -8.47 -8.53 5.68
CA VAL A 153 -8.40 -8.07 4.28
C VAL A 153 -7.54 -8.99 3.40
N VAL A 154 -6.50 -9.62 3.96
CA VAL A 154 -5.52 -10.38 3.18
C VAL A 154 -5.63 -11.87 3.46
N MET A 155 -5.57 -12.29 4.73
CA MET A 155 -5.48 -13.71 5.05
C MET A 155 -6.82 -14.42 4.82
N GLU A 156 -7.93 -13.89 5.32
CA GLU A 156 -9.26 -14.51 5.14
C GLU A 156 -9.62 -14.62 3.66
N LYS A 157 -9.37 -13.57 2.88
CA LYS A 157 -9.62 -13.60 1.43
C LYS A 157 -8.70 -14.57 0.68
N ALA A 158 -7.46 -14.73 1.12
CA ALA A 158 -6.54 -15.70 0.53
C ALA A 158 -7.00 -17.15 0.78
N GLU A 159 -7.68 -17.39 1.89
CA GLU A 159 -8.25 -18.70 2.26
C GLU A 159 -9.69 -18.90 1.73
N GLY A 160 -10.25 -17.91 1.03
CA GLY A 160 -11.60 -17.97 0.47
C GLY A 160 -12.71 -17.82 1.51
N ILE A 161 -12.41 -17.26 2.68
CA ILE A 161 -13.38 -16.98 3.73
C ILE A 161 -14.16 -15.71 3.37
N GLU A 162 -15.48 -15.83 3.23
CA GLU A 162 -16.36 -14.71 2.92
C GLU A 162 -16.71 -13.90 4.17
N PRO A 163 -16.75 -12.55 4.10
CA PRO A 163 -17.00 -11.68 5.26
C PRO A 163 -18.37 -11.87 5.92
N ALA A 164 -19.34 -12.49 5.24
CA ALA A 164 -20.71 -12.66 5.72
C ALA A 164 -20.85 -13.62 6.93
N GLU A 165 -19.83 -14.44 7.20
CA GLU A 165 -19.87 -15.42 8.29
C GLU A 165 -19.31 -14.89 9.62
N GLY A 166 -18.99 -13.60 9.70
CA GLY A 166 -18.37 -12.97 10.87
C GLY A 166 -16.91 -13.42 11.02
N CYS A 167 -16.04 -12.50 11.37
CA CYS A 167 -14.60 -12.68 11.51
C CYS A 167 -14.23 -14.08 12.05
N ALA A 168 -13.90 -15.00 11.16
CA ALA A 168 -13.60 -16.39 11.52
C ALA A 168 -12.26 -16.49 12.27
N ILE A 169 -11.37 -15.53 12.02
CA ILE A 169 -10.10 -15.42 12.75
C ILE A 169 -10.28 -14.37 13.85
N GLN A 170 -10.83 -14.76 14.97
CA GLN A 170 -10.78 -13.96 16.18
C GLN A 170 -9.34 -13.94 16.73
N ILE A 171 -8.53 -13.01 16.23
CA ILE A 171 -7.29 -12.64 16.92
C ILE A 171 -7.73 -11.97 18.22
N GLY A 172 -7.62 -12.71 19.32
CA GLY A 172 -8.14 -12.44 20.64
C GLY A 172 -8.45 -10.95 20.90
N ARG A 173 -9.71 -10.64 21.08
CA ARG A 173 -10.10 -9.40 21.74
C ARG A 173 -9.52 -9.50 23.14
N ALA A 174 -8.32 -8.95 23.32
CA ALA A 174 -7.81 -8.70 24.64
C ALA A 174 -8.83 -7.77 25.31
N HIS A 175 -9.57 -8.33 26.25
CA HIS A 175 -10.31 -7.52 27.19
C HIS A 175 -9.29 -6.67 27.96
N VAL A 176 -9.29 -5.38 27.68
CA VAL A 176 -8.66 -4.36 28.51
C VAL A 176 -9.72 -3.89 29.49
#